data_73307bb9531fc22891da71cc0254efa8
#
_entry.id   73307bb9531fc22891da71cc0254efa8
#
_cell.length_a   1.000
_cell.length_b   1.000
_cell.length_c   1.000
_cell.angle_alpha   90.00
_cell.angle_beta   90.00
_cell.angle_gamma   90.00
#
_symmetry.space_group_name_H-M   'P 1'
#
loop_
_entity.id
_entity.type
_entity.pdbx_description
1 polymer ?
#
loop_
_entity_poly.entity_id
_entity_poly.type
_entity_poly.pdbx_seq_one_letter_code
_entity_poly.pdbx_strand_id
1 'polypeptide(L)'
;MSSTFSRAMATSLCVLSSLLPRARVCPSRRTRAMTRGRVSVSVSAAGPSYDASSYRVLSFEDSYDIAEMLKTAEVRMGHHEQRWSSENAVEVMRGFGRIDVLLLDFYLPPVTGLAVLQQVNEAVLAGLLERPKFVLGMSSVSSCNNRLIAAGADKGFVKWDIGDWEGWAREGR
;
A
#
# COMPACT_ATOMS: atom_id res chain seq x y z
N MET A 1 22.39 3.28 -55.65
CA MET A 1 21.60 2.10 -56.03
C MET A 1 20.38 2.04 -55.10
N SER A 2 19.22 2.30 -55.69
CA SER A 2 17.90 2.36 -55.08
C SER A 2 17.39 0.98 -54.72
N SER A 3 16.63 0.85 -53.63
CA SER A 3 15.55 -0.13 -53.56
C SER A 3 14.55 0.27 -52.46
N THR A 4 13.46 0.80 -52.91
CA THR A 4 12.13 0.96 -52.36
C THR A 4 11.40 -0.38 -52.29
N PHE A 5 10.61 -0.64 -51.24
CA PHE A 5 9.35 -1.43 -51.23
C PHE A 5 8.69 -1.14 -49.90
N SER A 6 7.63 -0.42 -49.83
CA SER A 6 6.25 -0.51 -50.28
C SER A 6 5.36 -1.45 -49.40
N ARG A 7 4.51 -0.81 -48.64
CA ARG A 7 3.06 -0.98 -48.45
C ARG A 7 2.47 -2.36 -48.11
N ALA A 8 1.80 -2.47 -46.98
CA ALA A 8 0.45 -3.04 -46.98
C ALA A 8 -0.36 -2.57 -45.75
N MET A 9 -1.46 -1.92 -46.01
CA MET A 9 -2.59 -1.66 -45.13
C MET A 9 -3.36 -2.95 -44.88
N ALA A 10 -3.90 -3.10 -43.69
CA ALA A 10 -5.11 -3.91 -43.50
C ALA A 10 -5.95 -3.29 -42.35
N THR A 11 -6.93 -2.51 -42.76
CA THR A 11 -8.13 -2.14 -42.02
C THR A 11 -8.96 -3.40 -41.74
N SER A 12 -9.40 -3.56 -40.50
CA SER A 12 -10.57 -4.39 -40.22
C SER A 12 -11.40 -3.74 -39.10
N LEU A 13 -12.43 -3.06 -39.53
CA LEU A 13 -13.56 -2.71 -38.68
C LEU A 13 -14.36 -3.98 -38.39
N CYS A 14 -14.65 -4.26 -37.14
CA CYS A 14 -15.74 -5.13 -36.77
C CYS A 14 -16.63 -4.40 -35.78
N VAL A 15 -17.76 -3.90 -36.35
CA VAL A 15 -18.94 -3.39 -35.65
C VAL A 15 -19.72 -4.59 -35.17
N LEU A 16 -20.01 -4.70 -33.89
CA LEU A 16 -21.08 -5.57 -33.39
C LEU A 16 -21.85 -4.90 -32.27
N SER A 17 -23.00 -4.52 -32.71
CA SER A 17 -24.26 -4.13 -32.09
C SER A 17 -24.58 -4.75 -30.72
N SER A 18 -24.98 -3.84 -29.85
CA SER A 18 -26.09 -3.86 -28.89
C SER A 18 -26.91 -5.14 -28.72
N LEU A 19 -26.96 -5.65 -27.48
CA LEU A 19 -28.12 -6.32 -26.89
C LEU A 19 -28.13 -6.10 -25.38
N LEU A 20 -28.91 -5.15 -24.91
CA LEU A 20 -29.32 -4.97 -23.53
C LEU A 20 -30.45 -5.96 -23.19
N PRO A 21 -30.42 -6.71 -22.12
CA PRO A 21 -31.58 -7.42 -21.64
C PRO A 21 -32.49 -6.50 -20.81
N ARG A 22 -33.76 -6.50 -21.15
CA ARG A 22 -34.88 -5.80 -20.50
C ARG A 22 -35.00 -6.23 -19.03
N ALA A 23 -35.12 -5.23 -18.16
CA ALA A 23 -35.50 -5.39 -16.75
C ALA A 23 -36.90 -6.02 -16.64
N ARG A 24 -37.01 -7.13 -15.91
CA ARG A 24 -38.29 -7.69 -15.47
C ARG A 24 -38.72 -6.98 -14.21
N VAL A 25 -39.90 -6.35 -14.30
CA VAL A 25 -40.63 -5.78 -13.15
C VAL A 25 -41.15 -6.95 -12.32
N CYS A 26 -40.76 -7.04 -11.04
CA CYS A 26 -41.37 -7.93 -10.08
C CYS A 26 -42.51 -7.21 -9.35
N PRO A 27 -43.68 -7.86 -9.13
CA PRO A 27 -44.80 -7.23 -8.43
C PRO A 27 -44.57 -7.20 -6.90
N SER A 28 -45.02 -6.10 -6.30
CA SER A 28 -45.00 -5.80 -4.88
C SER A 28 -45.68 -6.87 -4.03
N ARG A 29 -44.96 -7.44 -3.06
CA ARG A 29 -45.55 -8.21 -1.97
C ARG A 29 -45.77 -7.32 -0.73
N ARG A 30 -47.00 -7.32 -0.25
CA ARG A 30 -47.50 -6.63 0.94
C ARG A 30 -46.61 -6.86 2.17
N THR A 31 -46.26 -5.77 2.79
CA THR A 31 -45.56 -5.68 4.09
C THR A 31 -46.46 -6.22 5.21
N ARG A 32 -46.02 -7.29 5.84
CA ARG A 32 -46.53 -7.74 7.13
C ARG A 32 -45.64 -7.13 8.23
N ALA A 33 -46.19 -6.25 9.04
CA ALA A 33 -45.51 -5.66 10.17
C ALA A 33 -45.09 -6.76 11.15
N MET A 34 -43.80 -6.98 11.29
CA MET A 34 -43.23 -7.79 12.37
C MET A 34 -42.59 -6.85 13.38
N THR A 35 -43.07 -6.93 14.59
CA THR A 35 -42.57 -6.28 15.81
C THR A 35 -41.06 -6.48 15.94
N ARG A 36 -40.33 -5.36 15.94
CA ARG A 36 -38.87 -5.34 16.14
C ARG A 36 -38.57 -5.64 17.63
N GLY A 37 -38.26 -6.88 17.94
CA GLY A 37 -37.47 -7.21 19.10
C GLY A 37 -36.06 -6.64 18.88
N ARG A 38 -35.65 -5.69 19.72
CA ARG A 38 -34.30 -5.07 19.70
C ARG A 38 -33.34 -6.08 20.31
N VAL A 39 -32.78 -6.96 19.50
CA VAL A 39 -31.63 -7.77 19.90
C VAL A 39 -30.41 -6.84 19.84
N SER A 40 -29.95 -6.38 20.99
CA SER A 40 -28.66 -5.71 21.13
C SER A 40 -27.59 -6.77 20.99
N VAL A 41 -27.11 -6.97 19.76
CA VAL A 41 -25.88 -7.71 19.53
C VAL A 41 -24.74 -6.78 19.91
N SER A 42 -24.17 -6.98 21.10
CA SER A 42 -22.87 -6.41 21.47
C SER A 42 -21.84 -7.12 20.61
N VAL A 43 -21.48 -6.52 19.48
CA VAL A 43 -20.33 -6.93 18.70
C VAL A 43 -19.10 -6.52 19.51
N SER A 44 -18.56 -7.46 20.30
CA SER A 44 -17.20 -7.39 20.79
C SER A 44 -16.29 -7.42 19.55
N ALA A 45 -15.95 -6.26 19.04
CA ALA A 45 -14.89 -6.12 18.04
C ALA A 45 -13.52 -6.24 18.74
N ALA A 46 -13.27 -7.40 19.37
CA ALA A 46 -11.91 -7.82 19.69
C ALA A 46 -11.36 -8.49 18.44
N GLY A 47 -11.01 -7.68 17.43
CA GLY A 47 -10.03 -8.09 16.43
C GLY A 47 -8.74 -8.47 17.16
N PRO A 48 -7.87 -9.31 16.57
CA PRO A 48 -6.60 -9.65 17.18
C PRO A 48 -5.90 -8.34 17.57
N SER A 49 -5.64 -8.15 18.88
CA SER A 49 -4.90 -7.01 19.37
C SER A 49 -3.47 -7.17 18.85
N TYR A 50 -3.16 -6.51 17.75
CA TYR A 50 -1.81 -6.48 17.24
C TYR A 50 -0.96 -5.68 18.23
N ASP A 51 -0.03 -6.36 18.86
CA ASP A 51 0.98 -5.69 19.68
C ASP A 51 1.94 -4.96 18.73
N ALA A 52 1.74 -3.65 18.60
CA ALA A 52 2.58 -2.82 17.75
C ALA A 52 4.06 -2.78 18.22
N SER A 53 4.33 -3.15 19.48
CA SER A 53 5.70 -3.30 19.98
C SER A 53 6.44 -4.49 19.37
N SER A 54 5.74 -5.41 18.70
CA SER A 54 6.32 -6.56 18.00
C SER A 54 6.50 -6.34 16.50
N TYR A 55 6.21 -5.15 15.96
CA TYR A 55 6.29 -4.89 14.53
C TYR A 55 7.69 -5.12 13.98
N ARG A 56 7.73 -5.80 12.83
CA ARG A 56 8.92 -5.91 11.99
C ARG A 56 8.90 -4.78 10.97
N VAL A 57 9.85 -3.88 11.13
CA VAL A 57 9.94 -2.63 10.36
C VAL A 57 11.09 -2.73 9.37
N LEU A 58 10.84 -2.48 8.12
CA LEU A 58 11.86 -2.32 7.09
C LEU A 58 11.79 -0.88 6.57
N SER A 59 12.92 -0.19 6.58
CA SER A 59 13.02 1.17 6.04
C SER A 59 13.98 1.24 4.87
N PHE A 60 13.60 2.02 3.86
CA PHE A 60 14.47 2.45 2.76
C PHE A 60 14.65 3.97 2.87
N GLU A 61 15.84 4.38 3.26
CA GLU A 61 16.21 5.77 3.52
C GLU A 61 17.73 5.91 3.40
N ASP A 62 18.21 6.88 2.60
CA ASP A 62 19.62 7.01 2.24
C ASP A 62 20.41 8.07 3.03
N SER A 63 19.70 8.92 3.79
CA SER A 63 20.31 10.12 4.38
C SER A 63 20.22 10.18 5.90
N TYR A 64 19.21 9.56 6.51
CA TYR A 64 18.91 9.66 7.94
C TYR A 64 18.79 8.28 8.58
N ASP A 65 19.24 8.17 9.83
CA ASP A 65 19.06 6.99 10.66
C ASP A 65 17.61 6.96 11.21
N ILE A 66 16.81 6.09 10.61
CA ILE A 66 15.40 5.94 11.00
C ILE A 66 15.26 5.30 12.39
N ALA A 67 16.17 4.40 12.76
CA ALA A 67 16.13 3.81 14.11
C ALA A 67 16.29 4.87 15.19
N GLU A 68 17.24 5.80 15.01
CA GLU A 68 17.45 6.88 15.98
C GLU A 68 16.27 7.89 15.99
N MET A 69 15.67 8.16 14.83
CA MET A 69 14.48 9.02 14.76
C MET A 69 13.29 8.41 15.50
N LEU A 70 13.01 7.13 15.29
CA LEU A 70 11.92 6.41 15.96
C LEU A 70 12.18 6.26 17.46
N LYS A 71 13.42 6.00 17.87
CA LYS A 71 13.83 5.96 19.27
C LYS A 71 13.64 7.31 19.97
N THR A 72 14.02 8.40 19.32
CA THR A 72 13.81 9.78 19.85
C THR A 72 12.31 10.08 20.02
N ALA A 73 11.46 9.51 19.17
CA ALA A 73 10.00 9.61 19.27
C ALA A 73 9.37 8.56 20.23
N GLU A 74 10.19 7.86 21.03
CA GLU A 74 9.75 6.83 22.00
C GLU A 74 8.93 5.69 21.37
N VAL A 75 9.20 5.39 20.09
CA VAL A 75 8.53 4.31 19.36
C VAL A 75 9.12 2.97 19.78
N ARG A 76 8.25 2.01 20.12
CA ARG A 76 8.61 0.61 20.40
C ARG A 76 8.32 -0.25 19.18
N MET A 77 9.29 -1.05 18.77
CA MET A 77 9.18 -2.01 17.67
C MET A 77 9.97 -3.27 17.97
N GLY A 78 9.57 -4.40 17.40
CA GLY A 78 10.21 -5.69 17.67
C GLY A 78 11.52 -5.87 16.92
N HIS A 79 11.57 -5.46 15.66
CA HIS A 79 12.75 -5.57 14.80
C HIS A 79 12.74 -4.46 13.76
N HIS A 80 13.87 -3.81 13.56
CA HIS A 80 14.06 -2.81 12.52
C HIS A 80 15.31 -3.12 11.70
N GLU A 81 15.18 -2.99 10.39
CA GLU A 81 16.30 -3.02 9.46
C GLU A 81 16.18 -1.84 8.50
N GLN A 82 17.28 -1.13 8.27
CA GLN A 82 17.35 -0.03 7.32
C GLN A 82 18.20 -0.41 6.11
N ARG A 83 17.73 -0.03 4.95
CA ARG A 83 18.46 -0.06 3.69
C ARG A 83 18.74 1.37 3.22
N TRP A 84 20.00 1.63 2.92
CA TRP A 84 20.50 2.92 2.48
C TRP A 84 20.44 3.10 0.95
N SER A 85 19.77 2.17 0.28
CA SER A 85 19.65 2.11 -1.18
C SER A 85 18.39 1.36 -1.56
N SER A 86 17.80 1.73 -2.70
CA SER A 86 16.67 1.01 -3.32
C SER A 86 17.10 -0.19 -4.18
N GLU A 87 18.41 -0.49 -4.21
CA GLU A 87 18.91 -1.59 -5.01
C GLU A 87 18.30 -2.92 -4.56
N ASN A 88 17.78 -3.68 -5.52
CA ASN A 88 17.15 -4.98 -5.29
C ASN A 88 16.06 -4.95 -4.20
N ALA A 89 15.28 -3.87 -4.10
CA ALA A 89 14.33 -3.66 -3.00
C ALA A 89 13.34 -4.82 -2.83
N VAL A 90 12.80 -5.39 -3.92
CA VAL A 90 11.85 -6.51 -3.86
C VAL A 90 12.53 -7.78 -3.33
N GLU A 91 13.76 -8.09 -3.75
CA GLU A 91 14.54 -9.21 -3.24
C GLU A 91 14.89 -9.05 -1.76
N VAL A 92 15.25 -7.84 -1.35
CA VAL A 92 15.49 -7.49 0.05
C VAL A 92 14.24 -7.75 0.88
N MET A 93 13.07 -7.28 0.41
CA MET A 93 11.79 -7.50 1.10
C MET A 93 11.43 -8.98 1.21
N ARG A 94 11.67 -9.76 0.13
CA ARG A 94 11.46 -11.22 0.15
C ARG A 94 12.38 -11.92 1.15
N GLY A 95 13.63 -11.49 1.23
CA GLY A 95 14.60 -12.02 2.20
C GLY A 95 14.27 -11.64 3.64
N PHE A 96 13.72 -10.44 3.86
CA PHE A 96 13.28 -9.98 5.17
C PHE A 96 12.08 -10.79 5.68
N GLY A 97 11.22 -11.29 4.77
CA GLY A 97 10.02 -12.05 5.08
C GLY A 97 8.84 -11.15 5.47
N ARG A 98 8.11 -11.50 6.54
CA ARG A 98 6.97 -10.69 6.98
C ARG A 98 7.39 -9.27 7.32
N ILE A 99 6.75 -8.30 6.72
CA ILE A 99 6.93 -6.87 6.97
C ILE A 99 5.63 -6.32 7.55
N ASP A 100 5.67 -5.85 8.80
CA ASP A 100 4.52 -5.18 9.39
C ASP A 100 4.46 -3.72 8.93
N VAL A 101 5.60 -3.02 8.93
CA VAL A 101 5.69 -1.62 8.47
C VAL A 101 6.83 -1.47 7.49
N LEU A 102 6.51 -0.99 6.30
CA LEU A 102 7.47 -0.52 5.30
C LEU A 102 7.52 1.00 5.35
N LEU A 103 8.71 1.55 5.67
CA LEU A 103 9.00 2.98 5.58
C LEU A 103 9.75 3.25 4.29
N LEU A 104 9.28 4.19 3.49
CA LEU A 104 9.81 4.41 2.15
C LEU A 104 10.04 5.89 1.87
N ASP A 105 11.31 6.31 1.79
CA ASP A 105 11.64 7.64 1.30
C ASP A 105 11.35 7.78 -0.19
N PHE A 106 10.95 8.97 -0.59
CA PHE A 106 10.68 9.26 -2.00
C PHE A 106 11.97 9.40 -2.82
N TYR A 107 12.97 10.10 -2.28
CA TYR A 107 14.24 10.34 -2.96
C TYR A 107 15.30 9.31 -2.54
N LEU A 108 15.28 8.17 -3.20
CA LEU A 108 16.12 7.02 -2.84
C LEU A 108 16.89 6.55 -4.09
N PRO A 109 18.23 6.48 -4.05
CA PRO A 109 19.01 5.95 -5.18
C PRO A 109 19.06 4.40 -5.14
N PRO A 110 19.25 3.72 -6.28
CA PRO A 110 19.31 4.24 -7.65
C PRO A 110 17.94 4.54 -8.26
N VAL A 111 16.85 4.05 -7.68
CA VAL A 111 15.48 4.33 -8.14
C VAL A 111 14.67 4.98 -7.02
N THR A 112 13.72 5.84 -7.39
CA THR A 112 12.89 6.55 -6.41
C THR A 112 12.03 5.58 -5.60
N GLY A 113 11.67 5.95 -4.36
CA GLY A 113 10.73 5.17 -3.57
C GLY A 113 9.38 4.98 -4.25
N LEU A 114 8.95 5.91 -5.11
CA LEU A 114 7.77 5.72 -5.94
C LEU A 114 7.93 4.52 -6.89
N ALA A 115 9.09 4.40 -7.54
CA ALA A 115 9.36 3.27 -8.43
C ALA A 115 9.50 1.96 -7.64
N VAL A 116 10.10 1.99 -6.43
CA VAL A 116 10.12 0.84 -5.52
C VAL A 116 8.70 0.40 -5.19
N LEU A 117 7.81 1.33 -4.80
CA LEU A 117 6.43 0.99 -4.46
C LEU A 117 5.66 0.39 -5.64
N GLN A 118 5.90 0.86 -6.85
CA GLN A 118 5.33 0.27 -8.06
C GLN A 118 5.81 -1.18 -8.26
N GLN A 119 7.11 -1.43 -8.13
CA GLN A 119 7.69 -2.79 -8.20
C GLN A 119 7.14 -3.70 -7.11
N VAL A 120 6.96 -3.20 -5.88
CA VAL A 120 6.33 -3.93 -4.77
C VAL A 120 4.90 -4.31 -5.12
N ASN A 121 4.10 -3.38 -5.64
CA ASN A 121 2.72 -3.65 -6.04
C ASN A 121 2.65 -4.71 -7.15
N GLU A 122 3.53 -4.64 -8.14
CA GLU A 122 3.64 -5.64 -9.21
C GLU A 122 4.01 -7.02 -8.65
N ALA A 123 5.00 -7.08 -7.73
CA ALA A 123 5.42 -8.33 -7.10
C ALA A 123 4.30 -8.95 -6.24
N VAL A 124 3.52 -8.12 -5.52
CA VAL A 124 2.35 -8.57 -4.74
C VAL A 124 1.26 -9.11 -5.67
N LEU A 125 0.94 -8.41 -6.75
CA LEU A 125 -0.05 -8.87 -7.75
C LEU A 125 0.36 -10.19 -8.41
N ALA A 126 1.67 -10.38 -8.63
CA ALA A 126 2.23 -11.61 -9.18
C ALA A 126 2.33 -12.76 -8.15
N GLY A 127 1.99 -12.52 -6.87
CA GLY A 127 2.12 -13.50 -5.79
C GLY A 127 3.57 -13.81 -5.40
N LEU A 128 4.51 -12.95 -5.77
CA LEU A 128 5.94 -13.10 -5.47
C LEU A 128 6.34 -12.50 -4.13
N LEU A 129 5.52 -11.61 -3.59
CA LEU A 129 5.73 -10.91 -2.33
C LEU A 129 4.39 -10.78 -1.59
N GLU A 130 4.41 -10.99 -0.26
CA GLU A 130 3.29 -10.60 0.60
C GLU A 130 3.30 -9.09 0.79
N ARG A 131 2.12 -8.45 0.66
CA ARG A 131 2.03 -7.00 0.88
C ARG A 131 2.39 -6.66 2.33
N PRO A 132 3.27 -5.69 2.58
CA PRO A 132 3.47 -5.16 3.92
C PRO A 132 2.14 -4.74 4.55
N LYS A 133 1.98 -4.97 5.85
CA LYS A 133 0.74 -4.62 6.56
C LYS A 133 0.44 -3.13 6.47
N PHE A 134 1.48 -2.30 6.63
CA PHE A 134 1.43 -0.86 6.42
C PHE A 134 2.59 -0.41 5.54
N VAL A 135 2.30 0.48 4.59
CA VAL A 135 3.28 1.16 3.75
C VAL A 135 3.19 2.65 4.04
N LEU A 136 4.24 3.22 4.62
CA LEU A 136 4.30 4.62 5.01
C LEU A 136 5.34 5.34 4.16
N GLY A 137 4.90 6.31 3.39
CA GLY A 137 5.78 7.19 2.65
C GLY A 137 6.43 8.23 3.57
N MET A 138 7.69 8.53 3.35
CA MET A 138 8.42 9.58 4.03
C MET A 138 9.08 10.48 3.00
N SER A 139 8.85 11.77 3.09
CA SER A 139 9.57 12.75 2.27
C SER A 139 9.50 14.11 2.94
N SER A 140 10.57 14.90 2.83
CA SER A 140 10.55 16.29 3.25
C SER A 140 9.59 17.15 2.42
N VAL A 141 9.08 16.64 1.28
CA VAL A 141 8.22 17.34 0.34
C VAL A 141 6.82 16.69 0.33
N SER A 142 5.82 17.42 0.79
CA SER A 142 4.44 16.90 0.93
C SER A 142 3.84 16.40 -0.41
N SER A 143 4.16 17.03 -1.54
CA SER A 143 3.69 16.56 -2.84
C SER A 143 4.27 15.20 -3.23
N CYS A 144 5.46 14.85 -2.75
CA CYS A 144 6.05 13.53 -2.93
C CYS A 144 5.29 12.47 -2.12
N ASN A 145 4.91 12.79 -0.88
CA ASN A 145 4.09 11.93 -0.05
C ASN A 145 2.71 11.66 -0.68
N ASN A 146 2.08 12.69 -1.26
CA ASN A 146 0.82 12.52 -2.00
C ASN A 146 0.97 11.58 -3.20
N ARG A 147 2.11 11.59 -3.88
CA ARG A 147 2.40 10.65 -4.98
C ARG A 147 2.58 9.22 -4.49
N LEU A 148 3.23 9.01 -3.35
CA LEU A 148 3.35 7.68 -2.72
C LEU A 148 1.97 7.16 -2.30
N ILE A 149 1.12 8.00 -1.69
CA ILE A 149 -0.26 7.63 -1.33
C ILE A 149 -1.06 7.26 -2.59
N ALA A 150 -0.98 8.06 -3.65
CA ALA A 150 -1.65 7.77 -4.92
C ALA A 150 -1.17 6.46 -5.57
N ALA A 151 0.06 6.03 -5.28
CA ALA A 151 0.62 4.76 -5.75
C ALA A 151 0.34 3.57 -4.81
N GLY A 152 -0.38 3.77 -3.70
CA GLY A 152 -0.83 2.70 -2.81
C GLY A 152 -0.15 2.66 -1.43
N ALA A 153 0.61 3.70 -1.04
CA ALA A 153 1.01 3.85 0.36
C ALA A 153 -0.21 4.15 1.23
N ASP A 154 -0.25 3.58 2.43
CA ASP A 154 -1.38 3.75 3.35
C ASP A 154 -1.40 5.17 3.95
N LYS A 155 -0.22 5.75 4.20
CA LYS A 155 -0.04 7.14 4.64
C LYS A 155 1.26 7.73 4.13
N GLY A 156 1.35 9.06 4.19
CA GLY A 156 2.56 9.82 3.90
C GLY A 156 2.82 10.84 5.01
N PHE A 157 4.06 10.90 5.45
CA PHE A 157 4.51 11.79 6.52
C PHE A 157 5.62 12.72 6.01
N VAL A 158 5.67 13.92 6.55
CA VAL A 158 6.93 14.65 6.51
C VAL A 158 7.96 13.83 7.30
N LYS A 159 9.17 13.69 6.78
CA LYS A 159 10.16 12.73 7.31
C LYS A 159 10.34 12.83 8.84
N TRP A 160 10.32 14.03 9.39
CA TRP A 160 10.50 14.29 10.83
C TRP A 160 9.32 13.86 11.70
N ASP A 161 8.13 13.72 11.08
CA ASP A 161 6.88 13.37 11.77
C ASP A 161 6.57 11.87 11.71
N ILE A 162 7.51 11.06 11.20
CA ILE A 162 7.28 9.60 11.04
C ILE A 162 7.02 8.91 12.38
N GLY A 163 7.60 9.43 13.45
CA GLY A 163 7.35 8.97 14.81
C GLY A 163 5.94 9.26 15.32
N ASP A 164 5.20 10.18 14.67
CA ASP A 164 3.85 10.58 15.11
C ASP A 164 2.74 9.71 14.54
N TRP A 165 3.09 8.69 13.76
CA TRP A 165 2.08 7.76 13.28
C TRP A 165 1.38 7.05 14.45
N GLU A 166 0.04 7.13 14.46
CA GLU A 166 -0.80 6.57 15.51
C GLU A 166 -0.75 5.02 15.62
N GLY A 167 -0.19 4.35 14.60
CA GLY A 167 -0.01 2.90 14.59
C GLY A 167 1.19 2.42 15.40
N TRP A 168 2.07 3.31 15.86
CA TRP A 168 3.21 2.93 16.70
C TRP A 168 2.79 2.61 18.13
N ALA A 169 3.44 1.59 18.73
CA ALA A 169 3.46 1.45 20.19
C ALA A 169 4.41 2.50 20.78
N ARG A 170 4.02 3.10 21.90
CA ARG A 170 4.85 4.08 22.62
C ARG A 170 5.09 3.64 24.05
N GLU A 171 6.18 4.09 24.66
CA GLU A 171 6.39 3.89 26.09
C GLU A 171 5.34 4.68 26.88
N GLY A 172 4.67 4.01 27.81
CA GLY A 172 3.76 4.66 28.77
C GLY A 172 2.32 4.92 28.30
N ARG A 173 1.87 4.37 27.18
CA ARG A 173 0.46 4.38 26.77
C ARG A 173 -0.13 2.99 26.67
#